data_da840cc544ce53067ca112f99a5eb506
#
_entry.id   da840cc544ce53067ca112f99a5eb506
#
_cell.length_a   1.000
_cell.length_b   1.000
_cell.length_c   1.000
_cell.angle_alpha   90.00
_cell.angle_beta   90.00
_cell.angle_gamma   90.00
#
_symmetry.space_group_name_H-M   'P 1'
#
loop_
_entity.id
_entity.type
_entity.pdbx_description
1 polymer ?
#
loop_
_entity_poly.entity_id
_entity_poly.type
_entity_poly.pdbx_seq_one_letter_code
_entity_poly.pdbx_strand_id
1 'polypeptide(L)'
;MLLIQHYREEHYIEFYARRLSISPTYLSRVIRKVTQKTAGYFITGMLYAEACRMLVGTDLPIQAIADKLHFSDQSAFGKFFKSNAGMSPQKYRSERQGETLMTE
;
A
#
# COMPACT_ATOMS: atom_id res chain seq x y z
N MET A 1 11.98 -5.14 5.84
CA MET A 1 11.22 -4.31 4.88
C MET A 1 11.18 -4.91 3.49
N LEU A 2 12.34 -5.21 2.91
CA LEU A 2 12.38 -5.82 1.58
C LEU A 2 11.64 -7.14 1.53
N LEU A 3 11.79 -7.95 2.56
CA LEU A 3 11.16 -9.26 2.63
C LEU A 3 9.64 -9.15 2.63
N ILE A 4 9.13 -8.17 3.36
CA ILE A 4 7.69 -7.94 3.44
C ILE A 4 7.16 -7.43 2.12
N GLN A 5 7.89 -6.55 1.46
CA GLN A 5 7.49 -6.04 0.16
C GLN A 5 7.47 -7.14 -0.88
N HIS A 6 8.47 -8.02 -0.86
CA HIS A 6 8.53 -9.16 -1.78
C HIS A 6 7.32 -10.07 -1.61
N TYR A 7 7.00 -10.39 -0.36
CA TYR A 7 5.86 -11.25 -0.06
C TYR A 7 4.57 -10.65 -0.61
N ARG A 8 4.42 -9.34 -0.44
CA ARG A 8 3.21 -8.66 -0.89
C ARG A 8 3.11 -8.59 -2.40
N GLU A 9 4.23 -8.30 -3.08
CA GLU A 9 4.25 -8.26 -4.51
C GLU A 9 3.79 -9.59 -5.09
N GLU A 10 4.32 -10.70 -4.58
CA GLU A 10 3.94 -12.01 -5.04
C GLU A 10 2.46 -12.28 -4.79
N HIS A 11 1.96 -11.91 -3.63
CA HIS A 11 0.57 -12.13 -3.27
C HIS A 11 -0.39 -11.39 -4.21
N TYR A 12 -0.15 -10.12 -4.45
CA TYR A 12 -1.01 -9.33 -5.31
C TYR A 12 -0.90 -9.74 -6.77
N ILE A 13 0.29 -10.05 -7.23
CA ILE A 13 0.47 -10.52 -8.61
C ILE A 13 -0.27 -11.82 -8.82
N GLU A 14 -0.19 -12.77 -7.89
CA GLU A 14 -0.93 -14.02 -7.97
C GLU A 14 -2.43 -13.78 -8.03
N PHE A 15 -2.93 -12.88 -7.19
CA PHE A 15 -4.34 -12.56 -7.13
C PHE A 15 -4.84 -12.05 -8.48
N TYR A 16 -4.17 -11.06 -9.04
CA TYR A 16 -4.60 -10.49 -10.32
C TYR A 16 -4.37 -11.42 -11.48
N ALA A 17 -3.28 -12.18 -11.48
CA ALA A 17 -3.02 -13.15 -12.54
C ALA A 17 -4.11 -14.22 -12.58
N ARG A 18 -4.56 -14.66 -11.41
CA ARG A 18 -5.62 -15.65 -11.32
C ARG A 18 -6.93 -15.09 -11.88
N ARG A 19 -7.24 -13.86 -11.57
CA ARG A 19 -8.46 -13.22 -12.08
C ARG A 19 -8.43 -13.05 -13.59
N LEU A 20 -7.24 -12.85 -14.16
CA LEU A 20 -7.06 -12.69 -15.59
C LEU A 20 -6.79 -14.01 -16.30
N SER A 21 -6.72 -15.10 -15.55
CA SER A 21 -6.43 -16.44 -16.08
C SER A 21 -5.11 -16.52 -16.82
N ILE A 22 -4.09 -15.83 -16.30
CA ILE A 22 -2.73 -15.87 -16.83
C ILE A 22 -1.76 -16.17 -15.70
N SER A 23 -0.51 -16.51 -16.06
CA SER A 23 0.48 -16.80 -15.03
C SER A 23 1.00 -15.51 -14.41
N PRO A 24 1.43 -15.56 -13.13
CA PRO A 24 2.04 -14.39 -12.49
C PRO A 24 3.26 -13.87 -13.25
N THR A 25 4.09 -14.77 -13.77
CA THR A 25 5.27 -14.39 -14.54
C THR A 25 4.89 -13.61 -15.80
N TYR A 26 3.87 -14.09 -16.50
CA TYR A 26 3.38 -13.43 -17.69
C TYR A 26 2.82 -12.03 -17.35
N LEU A 27 2.05 -11.94 -16.29
CA LEU A 27 1.49 -10.66 -15.86
C LEU A 27 2.60 -9.65 -15.57
N SER A 28 3.63 -10.06 -14.82
CA SER A 28 4.76 -9.19 -14.51
C SER A 28 5.46 -8.68 -15.75
N ARG A 29 5.65 -9.56 -16.73
CA ARG A 29 6.28 -9.18 -18.01
C ARG A 29 5.45 -8.16 -18.76
N VAL A 30 4.14 -8.37 -18.81
CA VAL A 30 3.24 -7.48 -19.54
C VAL A 30 3.26 -6.09 -18.91
N ILE A 31 3.16 -6.03 -17.58
CA ILE A 31 3.18 -4.75 -16.88
C ILE A 31 4.46 -3.99 -17.19
N ARG A 32 5.60 -4.69 -17.09
CA ARG A 32 6.88 -4.05 -17.32
C ARG A 32 7.05 -3.60 -18.77
N LYS A 33 6.59 -4.41 -19.71
CA LYS A 33 6.72 -4.11 -21.13
C LYS A 33 5.86 -2.92 -21.54
N VAL A 34 4.63 -2.86 -21.02
CA VAL A 34 3.68 -1.81 -21.39
C VAL A 34 3.99 -0.48 -20.69
N THR A 35 4.31 -0.53 -19.42
CA THR A 35 4.47 0.68 -18.60
C THR A 35 5.91 1.04 -18.35
N GLN A 36 6.84 0.11 -18.57
CA GLN A 36 8.27 0.25 -18.26
C GLN A 36 8.51 0.43 -16.76
N LYS A 37 7.55 0.05 -15.94
CA LYS A 37 7.64 0.04 -14.48
C LYS A 37 7.48 -1.40 -14.00
N THR A 38 8.03 -1.70 -12.82
CA THR A 38 7.87 -3.03 -12.24
C THR A 38 6.49 -3.19 -11.63
N ALA A 39 6.06 -4.46 -11.50
CA ALA A 39 4.81 -4.74 -10.80
C ALA A 39 4.87 -4.23 -9.37
N GLY A 40 6.05 -4.30 -8.73
CA GLY A 40 6.22 -3.79 -7.37
C GLY A 40 5.95 -2.30 -7.27
N TYR A 41 6.31 -1.54 -8.29
CA TYR A 41 6.02 -0.10 -8.31
C TYR A 41 4.51 0.13 -8.18
N PHE A 42 3.72 -0.60 -8.95
CA PHE A 42 2.26 -0.41 -8.92
C PHE A 42 1.65 -0.93 -7.63
N ILE A 43 2.15 -2.05 -7.13
CA ILE A 43 1.65 -2.62 -5.89
C ILE A 43 1.94 -1.69 -4.72
N THR A 44 3.13 -1.11 -4.66
CA THR A 44 3.48 -0.13 -3.65
C THR A 44 2.53 1.07 -3.71
N GLY A 45 2.25 1.55 -4.92
CA GLY A 45 1.32 2.66 -5.11
C GLY A 45 -0.08 2.33 -4.63
N MET A 46 -0.55 1.12 -4.92
CA MET A 46 -1.88 0.68 -4.48
C MET A 46 -1.95 0.55 -2.96
N LEU A 47 -0.91 -0.01 -2.35
CA LEU A 47 -0.85 -0.14 -0.90
C LEU A 47 -0.84 1.24 -0.22
N TYR A 48 -0.07 2.15 -0.77
CA TYR A 48 0.00 3.50 -0.23
C TYR A 48 -1.34 4.21 -0.33
N ALA A 49 -2.00 4.12 -1.48
CA ALA A 49 -3.30 4.74 -1.68
C ALA A 49 -4.34 4.16 -0.71
N GLU A 50 -4.32 2.84 -0.52
CA GLU A 50 -5.23 2.19 0.42
C GLU A 50 -4.95 2.63 1.85
N ALA A 51 -3.66 2.76 2.21
CA ALA A 51 -3.29 3.24 3.53
C ALA A 51 -3.82 4.65 3.78
N CYS A 52 -3.67 5.54 2.79
CA CYS A 52 -4.18 6.90 2.91
C CYS A 52 -5.69 6.90 3.09
N ARG A 53 -6.39 6.10 2.32
CA ARG A 53 -7.85 6.01 2.41
C ARG A 53 -8.29 5.54 3.80
N MET A 54 -7.61 4.53 4.34
CA MET A 54 -7.95 4.01 5.66
C MET A 54 -7.61 4.98 6.77
N LEU A 55 -6.51 5.72 6.63
CA LEU A 55 -6.11 6.70 7.65
C LEU A 55 -7.10 7.84 7.76
N VAL A 56 -7.61 8.31 6.64
CA VAL A 56 -8.52 9.46 6.60
C VAL A 56 -9.97 9.04 6.72
N GLY A 57 -10.32 7.93 6.09
CA GLY A 57 -11.71 7.50 5.99
C GLY A 57 -12.22 6.62 7.12
N THR A 58 -11.35 6.21 8.05
CA THR A 58 -11.75 5.34 9.16
C THR A 58 -11.10 5.83 10.45
N ASP A 59 -11.62 5.32 11.57
CA ASP A 59 -11.03 5.57 12.89
C ASP A 59 -10.18 4.41 13.37
N LEU A 60 -9.83 3.49 12.48
CA LEU A 60 -9.05 2.32 12.85
C LEU A 60 -7.71 2.74 13.45
N PRO A 61 -7.27 2.06 14.53
CA PRO A 61 -5.92 2.30 15.05
C PRO A 61 -4.87 2.00 13.98
N ILE A 62 -3.74 2.67 14.08
CA ILE A 62 -2.65 2.46 13.12
C ILE A 62 -2.26 0.97 13.06
N GLN A 63 -2.23 0.32 14.22
CA GLN A 63 -1.93 -1.11 14.29
C GLN A 63 -2.91 -1.94 13.46
N ALA A 64 -4.20 -1.61 13.54
CA ALA A 64 -5.23 -2.34 12.80
C ALA A 64 -5.07 -2.14 11.29
N ILE A 65 -4.68 -0.95 10.88
CA ILE A 65 -4.43 -0.67 9.47
C ILE A 65 -3.23 -1.50 8.99
N ALA A 66 -2.16 -1.53 9.79
CA ALA A 66 -0.99 -2.34 9.47
C ALA A 66 -1.38 -3.80 9.28
N ASP A 67 -2.22 -4.32 10.17
CA ASP A 67 -2.69 -5.70 10.08
C ASP A 67 -3.54 -5.95 8.84
N LYS A 68 -4.44 -5.05 8.52
CA LYS A 68 -5.30 -5.20 7.34
C LYS A 68 -4.50 -5.17 6.05
N LEU A 69 -3.43 -4.39 6.03
CA LEU A 69 -2.54 -4.34 4.87
C LEU A 69 -1.45 -5.40 4.95
N HIS A 70 -1.53 -6.28 5.94
CA HIS A 70 -0.66 -7.44 6.11
C HIS A 70 0.81 -7.09 6.36
N PHE A 71 1.07 -5.98 7.01
CA PHE A 71 2.43 -5.69 7.48
C PHE A 71 2.73 -6.54 8.71
N SER A 72 4.00 -6.83 8.92
CA SER A 72 4.40 -7.68 10.04
C SER A 72 4.10 -7.02 11.39
N ASP A 73 4.18 -5.70 11.46
CA ASP A 73 3.87 -4.95 12.66
C ASP A 73 3.64 -3.48 12.29
N GLN A 74 3.26 -2.70 13.29
CA GLN A 74 3.00 -1.28 13.09
C GLN A 74 4.25 -0.52 12.68
N SER A 75 5.40 -0.92 13.19
CA SER A 75 6.67 -0.28 12.88
C SER A 75 7.02 -0.43 11.40
N ALA A 76 6.83 -1.62 10.85
CA ALA A 76 7.08 -1.86 9.43
C ALA A 76 6.16 -1.02 8.55
N PHE A 77 4.89 -0.94 8.93
CA PHE A 77 3.93 -0.09 8.22
C PHE A 77 4.34 1.38 8.30
N GLY A 78 4.75 1.82 9.49
CA GLY A 78 5.17 3.20 9.70
C GLY A 78 6.33 3.59 8.81
N LYS A 79 7.33 2.72 8.69
CA LYS A 79 8.48 2.97 7.83
C LYS A 79 8.08 3.04 6.36
N PHE A 80 7.23 2.10 5.94
CA PHE A 80 6.71 2.10 4.59
C PHE A 80 5.96 3.40 4.29
N PHE A 81 5.06 3.79 5.17
CA PHE A 81 4.23 4.96 4.95
C PHE A 81 5.08 6.24 4.94
N LYS A 82 5.98 6.39 5.91
CA LYS A 82 6.83 7.57 5.99
C LYS A 82 7.72 7.69 4.76
N SER A 83 8.20 6.58 4.25
CA SER A 83 9.03 6.57 3.04
C SER A 83 8.28 7.11 1.83
N ASN A 84 6.98 6.90 1.76
CA ASN A 84 6.17 7.35 0.64
C ASN A 84 5.53 8.71 0.85
N ALA A 85 5.14 9.01 2.08
CA ALA A 85 4.38 10.23 2.39
C ALA A 85 5.25 11.37 2.91
N GLY A 86 6.44 11.06 3.39
CA GLY A 86 7.29 12.06 4.01
C GLY A 86 6.92 12.37 5.45
N MET A 87 5.93 11.69 6.00
CA MET A 87 5.49 11.89 7.38
C MET A 87 4.90 10.58 7.92
N SER A 88 4.78 10.48 9.24
CA SER A 88 4.25 9.29 9.88
C SER A 88 2.76 9.13 9.58
N PRO A 89 2.22 7.89 9.69
CA PRO A 89 0.78 7.68 9.50
C PRO A 89 -0.07 8.52 10.44
N GLN A 90 0.36 8.63 11.69
CA GLN A 90 -0.40 9.40 12.68
C GLN A 90 -0.44 10.89 12.34
N LYS A 91 0.69 11.44 11.94
CA LYS A 91 0.74 12.82 11.53
C LYS A 91 -0.12 13.08 10.30
N TYR A 92 -0.05 12.19 9.33
CA TYR A 92 -0.86 12.29 8.13
C TYR A 92 -2.35 12.31 8.47
N ARG A 93 -2.77 11.38 9.34
CA ARG A 93 -4.16 11.32 9.79
C ARG A 93 -4.59 12.62 10.46
N SER A 94 -3.77 13.11 11.41
CA SER A 94 -4.10 14.33 12.13
C SER A 94 -4.25 15.53 11.22
N GLU A 95 -3.33 15.70 10.28
CA GLU A 95 -3.36 16.82 9.36
C GLU A 95 -4.54 16.76 8.42
N ARG A 96 -4.84 15.56 7.89
CA ARG A 96 -5.95 15.43 6.94
C ARG A 96 -7.30 15.55 7.61
N GLN A 97 -7.45 15.01 8.81
CA GLN A 97 -8.69 15.14 9.56
C GLN A 97 -8.90 16.59 9.99
N GLY A 98 -7.82 17.29 10.36
CA GLY A 98 -7.89 18.69 10.66
C GLY A 98 -8.34 19.53 9.47
N GLU A 99 -7.81 19.23 8.30
CA GLU A 99 -8.22 19.90 7.06
C GLU A 99 -9.70 19.68 6.78
N THR A 100 -10.16 18.44 6.95
CA THR A 100 -11.57 18.12 6.74
C THR A 100 -12.48 18.89 7.66
N LEU A 101 -12.09 19.01 8.94
CA LEU A 101 -12.86 19.75 9.91
C LEU A 101 -12.87 21.24 9.58
N MET A 102 -11.78 21.76 9.07
CA MET A 102 -11.67 23.18 8.76
C MET A 102 -12.45 23.57 7.51
N THR A 103 -12.66 22.63 6.60
CA THR A 103 -13.39 22.92 5.36
C THR A 103 -14.90 22.87 5.54
N GLU A 104 -15.33 22.37 6.66
CA GLU A 104 -16.76 22.38 6.98
C GLU A 104 -17.15 23.64 7.71
#